data_27a08725f3295f05790c0f956febb9e6
#
_entry.id   27a08725f3295f05790c0f956febb9e6
#
_cell.length_a   1.000
_cell.length_b   1.000
_cell.length_c   1.000
_cell.angle_alpha   90.00
_cell.angle_beta   90.00
_cell.angle_gamma   90.00
#
_symmetry.space_group_name_H-M   'P 1'
#
loop_
_entity.id
_entity.type
_entity.pdbx_description
1 polymer ?
#
loop_
_entity_poly.entity_id
_entity_poly.type
_entity_poly.pdbx_seq_one_letter_code
_entity_poly.pdbx_strand_id
1 'polypeptide(L)'
;MKLDLGRCLFCPECTAACPEGAIDYSGEYRLSARRRDDLVVRGEIAARARTLDAEMQRLFGRSLKLRQVSAGGCNGCEADVNVLGTVVFDLGRFGIQYVASPRHADGLLITGAISENMRLALRKTYDAVPPPKIVIAVGACAISGGPYVGHPEVHDGADAVVPVDLYIPGCPPHPFTILDGLLTMLGRILPGRLSSPAPDG
;
A
#
# COMPACT_ATOMS: atom_id res chain seq x y z
N MET A 1 -10.88 9.06 -19.86
CA MET A 1 -9.89 9.60 -18.88
C MET A 1 -9.07 8.43 -18.31
N LYS A 2 -7.82 8.65 -17.94
CA LYS A 2 -6.93 7.66 -17.33
C LYS A 2 -6.43 8.27 -16.02
N LEU A 3 -6.66 7.60 -14.89
CA LEU A 3 -6.23 8.04 -13.57
C LEU A 3 -5.23 7.03 -13.00
N ASP A 4 -4.06 7.48 -12.57
CA ASP A 4 -3.05 6.66 -11.93
C ASP A 4 -3.12 6.86 -10.40
N LEU A 5 -3.76 5.93 -9.70
CA LEU A 5 -3.89 5.96 -8.24
C LEU A 5 -2.54 5.88 -7.52
N GLY A 6 -1.54 5.24 -8.14
CA GLY A 6 -0.19 5.14 -7.57
C GLY A 6 0.59 6.46 -7.60
N ARG A 7 0.15 7.44 -8.41
CA ARG A 7 0.68 8.81 -8.46
C ARG A 7 -0.26 9.84 -7.84
N CYS A 8 -1.47 9.43 -7.49
CA CYS A 8 -2.48 10.32 -6.94
C CYS A 8 -2.12 10.72 -5.50
N LEU A 9 -2.11 12.03 -5.24
CA LEU A 9 -1.92 12.57 -3.90
C LEU A 9 -3.24 12.70 -3.12
N PHE A 10 -4.36 12.30 -3.75
CA PHE A 10 -5.71 12.40 -3.17
C PHE A 10 -6.07 13.83 -2.73
N CYS A 11 -5.57 14.83 -3.47
CA CYS A 11 -5.94 16.24 -3.29
C CYS A 11 -7.18 16.61 -4.12
N PRO A 12 -7.94 17.67 -3.77
CA PRO A 12 -9.16 18.05 -4.47
C PRO A 12 -8.95 18.77 -5.80
N GLU A 13 -7.72 18.99 -6.24
CA GLU A 13 -7.39 19.82 -7.40
C GLU A 13 -8.04 19.33 -8.70
N CYS A 14 -8.07 18.02 -8.94
CA CYS A 14 -8.69 17.46 -10.15
C CYS A 14 -10.20 17.68 -10.17
N THR A 15 -10.87 17.56 -9.03
CA THR A 15 -12.32 17.79 -8.92
C THR A 15 -12.65 19.27 -9.09
N ALA A 16 -11.85 20.16 -8.50
CA ALA A 16 -12.02 21.60 -8.63
C ALA A 16 -11.74 22.12 -10.05
N ALA A 17 -10.77 21.50 -10.74
CA ALA A 17 -10.38 21.90 -12.10
C ALA A 17 -11.30 21.32 -13.20
N CYS A 18 -12.17 20.34 -12.90
CA CYS A 18 -13.02 19.71 -13.89
C CYS A 18 -14.30 20.50 -14.13
N PRO A 19 -14.47 21.19 -15.28
CA PRO A 19 -15.66 22.01 -15.53
C PRO A 19 -16.94 21.20 -15.70
N GLU A 20 -16.82 19.92 -16.08
CA GLU A 20 -17.94 19.01 -16.31
C GLU A 20 -18.34 18.23 -15.06
N GLY A 21 -17.66 18.41 -13.92
CA GLY A 21 -17.90 17.64 -12.71
C GLY A 21 -17.71 16.11 -12.89
N ALA A 22 -16.89 15.70 -13.85
CA ALA A 22 -16.72 14.28 -14.23
C ALA A 22 -15.80 13.49 -13.28
N ILE A 23 -15.22 14.15 -12.28
CA ILE A 23 -14.33 13.54 -11.29
C ILE A 23 -14.88 13.81 -9.91
N ASP A 24 -15.18 12.76 -9.17
CA ASP A 24 -15.67 12.85 -7.80
C ASP A 24 -14.99 11.79 -6.92
N TYR A 25 -15.01 12.02 -5.60
CA TYR A 25 -14.53 11.07 -4.60
C TYR A 25 -15.65 10.12 -4.21
N SER A 26 -15.37 8.83 -4.27
CA SER A 26 -16.26 7.80 -3.74
C SER A 26 -15.84 7.37 -2.33
N GLY A 27 -16.73 6.66 -1.62
CA GLY A 27 -16.40 5.99 -0.36
C GLY A 27 -15.57 4.71 -0.52
N GLU A 28 -15.09 4.38 -1.74
CA GLU A 28 -14.33 3.16 -1.98
C GLU A 28 -12.92 3.27 -1.43
N TYR A 29 -12.60 2.45 -0.45
CA TYR A 29 -11.29 2.38 0.21
C TYR A 29 -10.44 1.18 -0.24
N ARG A 30 -11.00 0.23 -0.99
CA ARG A 30 -10.34 -0.99 -1.46
C ARG A 30 -9.56 -0.70 -2.75
N LEU A 31 -8.48 0.05 -2.61
CA LEU A 31 -7.71 0.59 -3.72
C LEU A 31 -6.41 -0.16 -3.98
N SER A 32 -6.05 -1.10 -3.11
CA SER A 32 -4.79 -1.83 -3.18
C SER A 32 -4.71 -2.75 -4.38
N ALA A 33 -3.51 -2.91 -4.95
CA ALA A 33 -3.26 -3.76 -6.10
C ALA A 33 -1.93 -4.53 -5.98
N ARG A 34 -1.85 -5.73 -6.56
CA ARG A 34 -0.62 -6.53 -6.59
C ARG A 34 0.33 -6.16 -7.72
N ARG A 35 -0.16 -5.47 -8.73
CA ARG A 35 0.65 -4.99 -9.84
C ARG A 35 0.55 -3.49 -9.94
N ARG A 36 1.67 -2.85 -10.25
CA ARG A 36 1.72 -1.39 -10.42
C ARG A 36 0.73 -0.88 -11.47
N ASP A 37 0.58 -1.64 -12.56
CA ASP A 37 -0.32 -1.27 -13.67
C ASP A 37 -1.80 -1.34 -13.30
N ASP A 38 -2.17 -2.17 -12.31
CA ASP A 38 -3.55 -2.31 -11.85
C ASP A 38 -4.03 -1.06 -11.05
N LEU A 39 -3.11 -0.18 -10.66
CA LEU A 39 -3.43 1.14 -10.08
C LEU A 39 -3.83 2.18 -11.13
N VAL A 40 -3.73 1.85 -12.41
CA VAL A 40 -4.13 2.74 -13.50
C VAL A 40 -5.57 2.46 -13.90
N VAL A 41 -6.48 3.34 -13.48
CA VAL A 41 -7.92 3.19 -13.67
C VAL A 41 -8.37 3.86 -14.98
N ARG A 42 -9.27 3.19 -15.72
CA ARG A 42 -9.94 3.71 -16.92
C ARG A 42 -11.44 3.51 -16.74
N GLY A 43 -12.15 4.54 -16.29
CA GLY A 43 -13.57 4.42 -15.90
C GLY A 43 -13.72 3.95 -14.45
N GLU A 44 -14.57 2.95 -14.20
CA GLU A 44 -14.76 2.43 -12.84
C GLU A 44 -13.50 1.72 -12.30
N ILE A 45 -13.33 1.76 -10.98
CA ILE A 45 -12.21 1.10 -10.29
C ILE A 45 -12.43 -0.41 -10.37
N ALA A 46 -11.73 -1.07 -11.29
CA ALA A 46 -11.93 -2.49 -11.58
C ALA A 46 -10.84 -3.40 -10.99
N ALA A 47 -9.62 -2.90 -10.83
CA ALA A 47 -8.51 -3.72 -10.33
C ALA A 47 -8.44 -3.69 -8.81
N ARG A 48 -8.21 -4.86 -8.21
CA ARG A 48 -8.15 -5.03 -6.76
C ARG A 48 -7.01 -5.95 -6.40
N ALA A 49 -6.54 -5.81 -5.16
CA ALA A 49 -5.57 -6.74 -4.61
C ALA A 49 -6.08 -8.18 -4.77
N ARG A 50 -5.24 -9.02 -5.36
CA ARG A 50 -5.50 -10.46 -5.45
C ARG A 50 -4.83 -11.15 -4.29
N THR A 51 -5.39 -12.26 -3.86
CA THR A 51 -4.76 -13.11 -2.83
C THR A 51 -3.41 -13.61 -3.29
N LEU A 52 -2.52 -13.89 -2.35
CA LEU A 52 -1.28 -14.63 -2.60
C LEU A 52 -1.62 -15.99 -3.23
N ASP A 53 -0.65 -16.56 -3.95
CA ASP A 53 -0.78 -17.95 -4.39
C ASP A 53 -0.90 -18.91 -3.19
N ALA A 54 -1.32 -20.14 -3.47
CA ALA A 54 -1.66 -21.11 -2.41
C ALA A 54 -0.48 -21.44 -1.49
N GLU A 55 0.74 -21.42 -2.01
CA GLU A 55 1.94 -21.70 -1.22
C GLU A 55 2.25 -20.54 -0.25
N MET A 56 2.23 -19.32 -0.74
CA MET A 56 2.44 -18.11 0.08
C MET A 56 1.32 -17.93 1.10
N GLN A 57 0.06 -18.23 0.74
CA GLN A 57 -1.06 -18.24 1.70
C GLN A 57 -0.87 -19.27 2.81
N ARG A 58 -0.36 -20.45 2.49
CA ARG A 58 -0.09 -21.47 3.50
C ARG A 58 0.98 -21.01 4.49
N LEU A 59 2.00 -20.27 4.04
CA LEU A 59 3.08 -19.77 4.88
C LEU A 59 2.65 -18.57 5.73
N PHE A 60 2.00 -17.58 5.14
CA PHE A 60 1.74 -16.29 5.76
C PHE A 60 0.27 -16.07 6.15
N GLY A 61 -0.65 -16.89 5.69
CA GLY A 61 -2.09 -16.71 5.89
C GLY A 61 -2.54 -16.70 7.35
N ARG A 62 -1.78 -17.26 8.30
CA ARG A 62 -2.10 -17.29 9.72
C ARG A 62 -1.35 -16.22 10.53
N SER A 63 -0.13 -15.91 10.16
CA SER A 63 0.72 -14.96 10.86
C SER A 63 1.64 -14.28 9.84
N LEU A 64 1.72 -12.95 9.91
CA LEU A 64 2.57 -12.12 9.06
C LEU A 64 3.31 -11.11 9.93
N LYS A 65 4.62 -11.22 9.97
CA LYS A 65 5.51 -10.29 10.68
C LYS A 65 6.15 -9.35 9.69
N LEU A 66 5.91 -8.07 9.84
CA LEU A 66 6.41 -7.04 8.93
C LEU A 66 7.48 -6.17 9.59
N ARG A 67 8.56 -5.92 8.89
CA ARG A 67 9.49 -4.85 9.23
C ARG A 67 9.10 -3.59 8.47
N GLN A 68 8.71 -2.55 9.18
CA GLN A 68 8.47 -1.23 8.58
C GLN A 68 9.79 -0.53 8.27
N VAL A 69 9.89 0.05 7.09
CA VAL A 69 11.03 0.85 6.62
C VAL A 69 10.51 2.19 6.12
N SER A 70 10.81 3.27 6.87
CA SER A 70 10.59 4.64 6.39
C SER A 70 11.78 5.08 5.55
N ALA A 71 11.56 5.27 4.26
CA ALA A 71 12.60 5.55 3.29
C ALA A 71 12.58 7.02 2.81
N GLY A 72 12.56 7.95 3.75
CA GLY A 72 12.56 9.39 3.47
C GLY A 72 11.17 9.99 3.31
N GLY A 73 10.20 9.56 4.13
CA GLY A 73 8.82 10.07 4.13
C GLY A 73 8.58 11.29 5.02
N CYS A 74 7.39 11.86 4.88
CA CYS A 74 6.89 12.98 5.69
C CYS A 74 6.22 12.55 7.00
N ASN A 75 6.27 11.26 7.35
CA ASN A 75 5.61 10.61 8.47
C ASN A 75 4.08 10.43 8.36
N GLY A 76 3.43 10.85 7.29
CA GLY A 76 1.98 10.64 7.12
C GLY A 76 1.60 9.17 7.01
N CYS A 77 2.24 8.44 6.10
CA CYS A 77 2.02 7.00 5.93
C CYS A 77 2.40 6.19 7.17
N GLU A 78 3.49 6.57 7.85
CA GLU A 78 3.93 5.93 9.08
C GLU A 78 2.92 6.10 10.21
N ALA A 79 2.29 7.28 10.33
CA ALA A 79 1.25 7.53 11.32
C ALA A 79 0.05 6.60 11.09
N ASP A 80 -0.46 6.50 9.86
CA ASP A 80 -1.60 5.64 9.53
C ASP A 80 -1.27 4.15 9.62
N VAL A 81 -0.05 3.75 9.32
CA VAL A 81 0.44 2.39 9.58
C VAL A 81 0.47 2.08 11.08
N ASN A 82 0.92 3.02 11.91
CA ASN A 82 0.97 2.84 13.36
C ASN A 82 -0.42 2.81 14.01
N VAL A 83 -1.37 3.55 13.47
CA VAL A 83 -2.79 3.53 13.91
C VAL A 83 -3.40 2.13 13.82
N LEU A 84 -2.96 1.27 12.89
CA LEU A 84 -3.42 -0.11 12.81
C LEU A 84 -3.11 -0.96 14.05
N GLY A 85 -2.12 -0.57 14.84
CA GLY A 85 -1.78 -1.21 16.13
C GLY A 85 -2.64 -0.75 17.30
N THR A 86 -3.53 0.23 17.11
CA THR A 86 -4.42 0.73 18.17
C THR A 86 -5.60 -0.21 18.41
N VAL A 87 -6.31 0.00 19.53
CA VAL A 87 -7.47 -0.82 19.93
C VAL A 87 -8.58 -0.82 18.87
N VAL A 88 -8.70 0.25 18.08
CA VAL A 88 -9.75 0.37 17.06
C VAL A 88 -9.55 -0.61 15.91
N PHE A 89 -8.32 -0.73 15.42
CA PHE A 89 -8.01 -1.60 14.28
C PHE A 89 -7.50 -2.97 14.72
N ASP A 90 -6.76 -3.01 15.84
CA ASP A 90 -6.25 -4.24 16.46
C ASP A 90 -5.65 -5.22 15.45
N LEU A 91 -4.64 -4.74 14.70
CA LEU A 91 -3.97 -5.50 13.64
C LEU A 91 -3.49 -6.88 14.13
N GLY A 92 -3.11 -6.95 15.42
CA GLY A 92 -2.66 -8.18 16.08
C GLY A 92 -3.69 -9.31 16.06
N ARG A 93 -5.00 -9.00 16.16
CA ARG A 93 -6.07 -10.02 16.09
C ARG A 93 -6.15 -10.73 14.74
N PHE A 94 -5.64 -10.07 13.70
CA PHE A 94 -5.50 -10.67 12.38
C PHE A 94 -4.16 -11.41 12.19
N GLY A 95 -3.37 -11.58 13.26
CA GLY A 95 -2.07 -12.25 13.22
C GLY A 95 -1.01 -11.46 12.45
N ILE A 96 -1.18 -10.14 12.26
CA ILE A 96 -0.22 -9.26 11.61
C ILE A 96 0.46 -8.42 12.68
N GLN A 97 1.80 -8.41 12.67
CA GLN A 97 2.59 -7.72 13.69
C GLN A 97 3.77 -6.98 13.05
N TYR A 98 4.18 -5.87 13.66
CA TYR A 98 5.43 -5.19 13.31
C TYR A 98 6.56 -5.69 14.20
N VAL A 99 7.71 -5.99 13.59
CA VAL A 99 8.91 -6.46 14.29
C VAL A 99 10.09 -5.54 14.06
N ALA A 100 10.93 -5.40 15.07
CA ALA A 100 12.08 -4.50 15.02
C ALA A 100 13.22 -5.04 14.15
N SER A 101 13.41 -6.36 14.12
CA SER A 101 14.49 -6.97 13.36
C SER A 101 14.00 -7.55 12.03
N PRO A 102 14.64 -7.23 10.90
CA PRO A 102 14.30 -7.82 9.61
C PRO A 102 14.52 -9.34 9.58
N ARG A 103 15.41 -9.88 10.40
CA ARG A 103 15.67 -11.33 10.48
C ARG A 103 14.51 -12.13 11.07
N HIS A 104 13.59 -11.45 11.75
CA HIS A 104 12.38 -12.03 12.33
C HIS A 104 11.11 -11.64 11.56
N ALA A 105 11.29 -10.93 10.44
CA ALA A 105 10.19 -10.50 9.59
C ALA A 105 9.96 -11.51 8.46
N ASP A 106 8.69 -11.62 8.08
CA ASP A 106 8.23 -12.35 6.89
C ASP A 106 8.19 -11.43 5.66
N GLY A 107 8.32 -10.12 5.88
CA GLY A 107 8.31 -9.13 4.79
C GLY A 107 8.61 -7.71 5.24
N LEU A 108 8.62 -6.81 4.26
CA LEU A 108 8.82 -5.38 4.45
C LEU A 108 7.52 -4.61 4.17
N LEU A 109 7.28 -3.58 4.97
CA LEU A 109 6.32 -2.53 4.68
C LEU A 109 7.11 -1.23 4.51
N ILE A 110 7.09 -0.68 3.29
CA ILE A 110 7.92 0.44 2.87
C ILE A 110 7.05 1.69 2.74
N THR A 111 7.49 2.78 3.35
CA THR A 111 6.91 4.11 3.25
C THR A 111 7.95 5.13 2.81
N GLY A 112 7.50 6.30 2.34
CA GLY A 112 8.40 7.38 1.93
C GLY A 112 8.87 7.28 0.49
N ALA A 113 9.56 8.32 0.02
CA ALA A 113 9.89 8.54 -1.38
C ALA A 113 11.11 7.76 -1.90
N ILE A 114 11.68 6.88 -1.08
CA ILE A 114 12.92 6.15 -1.37
C ILE A 114 14.07 7.10 -1.72
N SER A 115 14.44 7.93 -0.75
CA SER A 115 15.56 8.85 -0.94
C SER A 115 16.87 8.10 -1.18
N GLU A 116 17.82 8.70 -1.91
CA GLU A 116 19.12 8.09 -2.19
C GLU A 116 19.86 7.72 -0.90
N ASN A 117 19.75 8.55 0.15
CA ASN A 117 20.33 8.26 1.45
C ASN A 117 19.75 6.99 2.10
N MET A 118 18.51 6.63 1.80
CA MET A 118 17.84 5.44 2.35
C MET A 118 17.93 4.22 1.44
N ARG A 119 18.34 4.37 0.20
CA ARG A 119 18.44 3.29 -0.80
C ARG A 119 19.25 2.10 -0.29
N LEU A 120 20.46 2.38 0.20
CA LEU A 120 21.33 1.33 0.72
C LEU A 120 20.74 0.66 1.97
N ALA A 121 20.14 1.44 2.88
CA ALA A 121 19.50 0.93 4.09
C ALA A 121 18.31 0.03 3.77
N LEU A 122 17.47 0.45 2.82
CA LEU A 122 16.34 -0.35 2.32
C LEU A 122 16.83 -1.68 1.73
N ARG A 123 17.85 -1.64 0.85
CA ARG A 123 18.42 -2.83 0.23
C ARG A 123 18.98 -3.82 1.26
N LYS A 124 19.77 -3.33 2.20
CA LYS A 124 20.31 -4.17 3.29
C LYS A 124 19.23 -4.77 4.17
N THR A 125 18.17 -4.01 4.44
CA THR A 125 17.03 -4.50 5.22
C THR A 125 16.29 -5.59 4.46
N TYR A 126 16.07 -5.40 3.15
CA TYR A 126 15.46 -6.41 2.28
C TYR A 126 16.29 -7.71 2.23
N ASP A 127 17.60 -7.59 2.08
CA ASP A 127 18.50 -8.75 2.02
C ASP A 127 18.53 -9.52 3.35
N ALA A 128 18.30 -8.84 4.47
CA ALA A 128 18.27 -9.43 5.81
C ALA A 128 16.97 -10.18 6.15
N VAL A 129 15.89 -9.95 5.42
CA VAL A 129 14.65 -10.74 5.56
C VAL A 129 14.82 -12.08 4.87
N PRO A 130 14.61 -13.21 5.57
CA PRO A 130 14.77 -14.54 4.96
C PRO A 130 13.71 -14.80 3.87
N PRO A 131 14.05 -15.55 2.81
CA PRO A 131 13.07 -15.99 1.83
C PRO A 131 12.19 -17.16 2.40
N PRO A 132 10.92 -17.33 1.92
CA PRO A 132 10.22 -16.40 1.05
C PRO A 132 9.79 -15.15 1.80
N LYS A 133 9.73 -14.00 1.11
CA LYS A 133 9.42 -12.72 1.73
C LYS A 133 8.42 -11.93 0.88
N ILE A 134 7.67 -11.04 1.54
CA ILE A 134 6.68 -10.15 0.93
C ILE A 134 7.12 -8.70 1.06
N VAL A 135 6.94 -7.90 0.03
CA VAL A 135 7.24 -6.46 0.04
C VAL A 135 5.98 -5.66 -0.30
N ILE A 136 5.68 -4.70 0.56
CA ILE A 136 4.47 -3.87 0.49
C ILE A 136 4.89 -2.40 0.40
N ALA A 137 4.51 -1.71 -0.67
CA ALA A 137 4.72 -0.28 -0.84
C ALA A 137 3.45 0.48 -0.43
N VAL A 138 3.58 1.39 0.55
CA VAL A 138 2.47 2.12 1.16
C VAL A 138 2.61 3.61 0.88
N GLY A 139 1.61 4.16 0.21
CA GLY A 139 1.53 5.57 -0.14
C GLY A 139 2.14 5.93 -1.49
N ALA A 140 1.68 7.03 -2.09
CA ALA A 140 2.11 7.51 -3.40
C ALA A 140 3.63 7.68 -3.49
N CYS A 141 4.28 8.12 -2.41
CA CYS A 141 5.72 8.28 -2.35
C CYS A 141 6.47 6.96 -2.56
N ALA A 142 6.06 5.90 -1.83
CA ALA A 142 6.68 4.57 -1.95
C ALA A 142 6.34 3.87 -3.28
N ILE A 143 5.24 4.25 -3.92
CA ILE A 143 4.79 3.64 -5.18
C ILE A 143 5.44 4.30 -6.40
N SER A 144 5.66 5.62 -6.37
CA SER A 144 6.06 6.37 -7.57
C SER A 144 6.90 7.62 -7.31
N GLY A 145 7.46 7.79 -6.11
CA GLY A 145 8.15 9.03 -5.71
C GLY A 145 7.21 10.14 -5.23
N GLY A 146 5.88 10.02 -5.46
CA GLY A 146 4.87 11.00 -5.04
C GLY A 146 5.15 12.40 -5.59
N PRO A 147 5.16 13.46 -4.73
CA PRO A 147 5.44 14.83 -5.17
C PRO A 147 6.90 15.05 -5.57
N TYR A 148 7.78 14.08 -5.34
CA TYR A 148 9.22 14.18 -5.64
C TYR A 148 9.63 13.39 -6.90
N VAL A 149 8.67 12.90 -7.67
CA VAL A 149 8.91 12.11 -8.87
C VAL A 149 9.88 12.83 -9.83
N GLY A 150 10.89 12.11 -10.32
CA GLY A 150 11.92 12.64 -11.21
C GLY A 150 13.02 13.49 -10.53
N HIS A 151 12.99 13.62 -9.19
CA HIS A 151 14.06 14.32 -8.49
C HIS A 151 15.29 13.42 -8.35
N PRO A 152 16.52 13.91 -8.62
CA PRO A 152 17.74 13.09 -8.66
C PRO A 152 18.10 12.40 -7.33
N GLU A 153 17.63 12.93 -6.20
CA GLU A 153 17.86 12.37 -4.88
C GLU A 153 16.74 11.38 -4.43
N VAL A 154 15.83 11.04 -5.34
CA VAL A 154 14.69 10.16 -5.05
C VAL A 154 14.57 9.09 -6.12
N HIS A 155 14.29 7.87 -5.71
CA HIS A 155 13.92 6.78 -6.61
C HIS A 155 12.41 6.79 -6.81
N ASP A 156 11.96 6.72 -8.06
CA ASP A 156 10.55 6.86 -8.45
C ASP A 156 9.70 5.62 -8.07
N GLY A 157 9.87 5.12 -6.88
CA GLY A 157 9.15 4.00 -6.30
C GLY A 157 10.07 2.94 -5.69
N ALA A 158 9.52 2.15 -4.79
CA ALA A 158 10.24 1.07 -4.12
C ALA A 158 10.65 -0.05 -5.10
N ASP A 159 9.88 -0.25 -6.17
CA ASP A 159 10.14 -1.24 -7.23
C ASP A 159 11.39 -0.95 -8.06
N ALA A 160 11.90 0.28 -8.04
CA ALA A 160 13.22 0.60 -8.59
C ALA A 160 14.39 0.02 -7.76
N VAL A 161 14.16 -0.36 -6.50
CA VAL A 161 15.20 -0.83 -5.57
C VAL A 161 14.99 -2.29 -5.16
N VAL A 162 13.75 -2.71 -4.88
CA VAL A 162 13.37 -4.06 -4.46
C VAL A 162 12.06 -4.48 -5.14
N PRO A 163 11.84 -5.78 -5.41
CA PRO A 163 10.57 -6.23 -5.96
C PRO A 163 9.43 -5.95 -4.98
N VAL A 164 8.27 -5.53 -5.50
CA VAL A 164 7.08 -5.19 -4.70
C VAL A 164 5.94 -6.13 -5.04
N ASP A 165 5.28 -6.68 -4.02
CA ASP A 165 4.18 -7.64 -4.12
C ASP A 165 2.80 -7.02 -3.92
N LEU A 166 2.74 -5.89 -3.20
CA LEU A 166 1.50 -5.17 -2.93
C LEU A 166 1.74 -3.66 -2.92
N TYR A 167 0.88 -2.94 -3.62
CA TYR A 167 0.85 -1.48 -3.68
C TYR A 167 -0.42 -0.96 -3.02
N ILE A 168 -0.29 -0.07 -2.03
CA ILE A 168 -1.39 0.54 -1.28
C ILE A 168 -1.38 2.04 -1.53
N PRO A 169 -2.21 2.55 -2.44
CA PRO A 169 -2.20 3.96 -2.84
C PRO A 169 -2.86 4.86 -1.78
N GLY A 170 -2.38 6.09 -1.70
CA GLY A 170 -2.87 7.13 -0.79
C GLY A 170 -1.78 8.15 -0.47
N CYS A 171 -2.16 9.32 0.08
CA CYS A 171 -1.19 10.32 0.54
C CYS A 171 -1.70 11.08 1.78
N PRO A 172 -1.66 10.41 2.94
CA PRO A 172 -1.44 8.99 3.21
C PRO A 172 -2.65 8.10 2.83
N PRO A 173 -2.47 6.78 2.68
CA PRO A 173 -3.60 5.88 2.55
C PRO A 173 -4.33 5.76 3.88
N HIS A 174 -5.66 5.80 3.84
CA HIS A 174 -6.48 5.62 5.03
C HIS A 174 -6.19 4.24 5.68
N PRO A 175 -6.22 4.11 7.03
CA PRO A 175 -5.98 2.84 7.71
C PRO A 175 -6.84 1.67 7.20
N PHE A 176 -8.10 1.91 6.83
CA PHE A 176 -8.94 0.89 6.19
C PHE A 176 -8.40 0.41 4.86
N THR A 177 -7.81 1.29 4.05
CA THR A 177 -7.18 0.92 2.77
C THR A 177 -5.98 0.02 3.00
N ILE A 178 -5.17 0.33 4.03
CA ILE A 178 -4.00 -0.49 4.39
C ILE A 178 -4.48 -1.86 4.91
N LEU A 179 -5.41 -1.87 5.84
CA LEU A 179 -5.93 -3.10 6.44
C LEU A 179 -6.59 -4.01 5.40
N ASP A 180 -7.45 -3.45 4.54
CA ASP A 180 -8.09 -4.19 3.45
C ASP A 180 -7.07 -4.82 2.50
N GLY A 181 -6.07 -4.06 2.08
CA GLY A 181 -5.00 -4.56 1.22
C GLY A 181 -4.26 -5.74 1.83
N LEU A 182 -3.89 -5.65 3.10
CA LEU A 182 -3.22 -6.72 3.85
C LEU A 182 -4.12 -7.96 3.97
N LEU A 183 -5.38 -7.79 4.38
CA LEU A 183 -6.31 -8.90 4.58
C LEU A 183 -6.71 -9.57 3.27
N THR A 184 -6.91 -8.80 2.20
CA THR A 184 -7.19 -9.34 0.86
C THR A 184 -6.00 -10.13 0.33
N MET A 185 -4.79 -9.59 0.47
CA MET A 185 -3.56 -10.30 0.09
C MET A 185 -3.43 -11.64 0.82
N LEU A 186 -3.74 -11.68 2.12
CA LEU A 186 -3.71 -12.91 2.93
C LEU A 186 -4.91 -13.82 2.71
N GLY A 187 -5.83 -13.50 1.81
CA GLY A 187 -7.03 -14.31 1.53
C GLY A 187 -8.05 -14.35 2.65
N ARG A 188 -8.04 -13.39 3.56
CA ARG A 188 -8.97 -13.30 4.71
C ARG A 188 -10.25 -12.55 4.39
N ILE A 189 -10.23 -11.75 3.34
CA ILE A 189 -11.39 -11.07 2.77
C ILE A 189 -11.47 -11.46 1.31
N LEU A 190 -12.66 -11.88 0.86
CA LEU A 190 -12.87 -12.19 -0.56
C LEU A 190 -12.99 -10.88 -1.35
N PRO A 191 -12.23 -10.70 -2.45
CA PRO A 191 -12.44 -9.59 -3.34
C PRO A 191 -13.86 -9.63 -3.89
N GLY A 192 -14.68 -8.63 -3.60
CA GLY A 192 -15.99 -8.46 -4.25
C GLY A 192 -17.26 -8.68 -3.44
N ARG A 193 -17.22 -9.06 -2.16
CA ARG A 193 -18.40 -9.01 -1.30
C ARG A 193 -18.52 -7.67 -0.59
N LEU A 194 -19.02 -6.67 -1.29
CA LEU A 194 -19.81 -5.62 -0.64
C LEU A 194 -21.21 -5.65 -1.24
N SER A 195 -22.19 -5.78 -0.37
CA SER A 195 -23.55 -5.35 -0.66
C SER A 195 -23.49 -3.94 -1.25
N SER A 196 -24.15 -3.71 -2.37
CA SER A 196 -24.55 -2.36 -2.80
C SER A 196 -25.05 -1.58 -1.59
N PRO A 197 -24.73 -0.29 -1.45
CA PRO A 197 -25.40 0.54 -0.46
C PRO A 197 -26.91 0.35 -0.66
N ALA A 198 -27.63 0.18 0.45
CA ALA A 198 -29.08 0.17 0.42
C ALA A 198 -29.53 1.46 -0.29
N PRO A 199 -30.52 1.42 -1.20
CA PRO A 199 -31.05 2.63 -1.78
C PRO A 199 -31.56 3.51 -0.64
N ASP A 200 -31.05 4.74 -0.61
CA ASP A 200 -31.52 5.77 0.31
C ASP A 200 -33.04 5.87 0.19
N GLY A 201 -33.73 5.55 1.28
CA GLY A 201 -35.17 5.74 1.43
C GLY A 201 -35.50 7.17 1.82
#